data_0ae14db9f831d009d44fe1450248c9b9
#
_entry.id   0ae14db9f831d009d44fe1450248c9b9
#
_cell.length_a   1.000
_cell.length_b   1.000
_cell.length_c   1.000
_cell.angle_alpha   90.00
_cell.angle_beta   90.00
_cell.angle_gamma   90.00
#
_symmetry.space_group_name_H-M   'P 1'
#
loop_
_entity.id
_entity.type
_entity.pdbx_description
1 polymer ?
#
loop_
_entity_poly.entity_id
_entity_poly.type
_entity_poly.pdbx_seq_one_letter_code
_entity_poly.pdbx_strand_id
1 'polypeptide(L)'
;MLKFGAPTMVEMETLEQAVQVCTELNLDFLELNINFPQYLLKELDVKKLRDLSEKHGIFYTLHLDDEMSIADFNPYIAEGYCKTVYDAIELSKTLGIRKLNMHMSRGAKYTLPDRVIYFFEAYEKEYLERIRAFREECTKRIGDADITICVENTAGFLPFQQKAVELLLESPVFGLTFDIGHNYCSGDMDEAFILSHKDRLKHFHIHDCVEGKKDHRTLGTGVLDVKRYLALAEELGCTAVVETKTVESLKQSMDWIRRDA
;
A
#
# COMPACT_ATOMS: atom_id res chain seq x y z
N MET A 1 -8.53 15.51 11.49
CA MET A 1 -8.68 14.21 12.18
C MET A 1 -8.24 13.10 11.23
N LEU A 2 -7.33 12.24 11.70
CA LEU A 2 -6.80 11.12 10.91
C LEU A 2 -7.90 10.11 10.60
N LYS A 3 -7.96 9.65 9.36
CA LYS A 3 -8.91 8.61 8.92
C LYS A 3 -8.26 7.25 9.02
N PHE A 4 -8.97 6.31 9.65
CA PHE A 4 -8.51 4.95 9.86
C PHE A 4 -9.27 3.95 9.00
N GLY A 5 -8.55 2.96 8.50
CA GLY A 5 -9.10 1.82 7.77
C GLY A 5 -8.55 0.49 8.25
N ALA A 6 -9.15 -0.57 7.75
CA ALA A 6 -8.65 -1.93 7.91
C ALA A 6 -8.30 -2.53 6.55
N PRO A 7 -7.33 -3.45 6.47
CA PRO A 7 -7.16 -4.28 5.31
C PRO A 7 -8.24 -5.37 5.27
N THR A 8 -8.56 -5.90 4.10
CA THR A 8 -9.27 -7.17 4.01
C THR A 8 -8.41 -8.30 4.59
N MET A 9 -9.02 -9.20 5.36
CA MET A 9 -8.33 -10.29 6.05
C MET A 9 -8.91 -11.65 5.67
N VAL A 10 -8.14 -12.72 5.85
CA VAL A 10 -8.59 -14.10 5.59
C VAL A 10 -9.86 -14.47 6.40
N GLU A 11 -10.00 -13.92 7.62
CA GLU A 11 -11.18 -14.12 8.47
C GLU A 11 -12.46 -13.46 7.92
N MET A 12 -12.32 -12.51 6.97
CA MET A 12 -13.42 -11.80 6.34
C MET A 12 -13.78 -12.49 5.02
N GLU A 13 -14.59 -13.55 5.10
CA GLU A 13 -14.93 -14.39 3.94
C GLU A 13 -15.71 -13.66 2.85
N THR A 14 -16.46 -12.61 3.23
CA THR A 14 -17.26 -11.82 2.31
C THR A 14 -17.02 -10.32 2.47
N LEU A 15 -17.34 -9.55 1.43
CA LEU A 15 -17.25 -8.09 1.47
C LEU A 15 -18.16 -7.49 2.56
N GLU A 16 -19.36 -8.07 2.77
CA GLU A 16 -20.27 -7.62 3.82
C GLU A 16 -19.69 -7.80 5.20
N GLN A 17 -19.02 -8.94 5.47
CA GLN A 17 -18.32 -9.17 6.75
C GLN A 17 -17.20 -8.15 6.95
N ALA A 18 -16.40 -7.86 5.92
CA ALA A 18 -15.32 -6.88 5.98
C ALA A 18 -15.87 -5.46 6.27
N VAL A 19 -16.92 -5.06 5.59
CA VAL A 19 -17.61 -3.78 5.83
C VAL A 19 -18.26 -3.72 7.21
N GLN A 20 -18.83 -4.84 7.68
CA GLN A 20 -19.42 -4.92 9.02
C GLN A 20 -18.36 -4.69 10.09
N VAL A 21 -17.17 -5.32 9.99
CA VAL A 21 -16.05 -5.10 10.91
C VAL A 21 -15.63 -3.62 10.92
N CYS A 22 -15.49 -2.99 9.76
CA CYS A 22 -15.19 -1.55 9.68
C CYS A 22 -16.26 -0.71 10.40
N THR A 23 -17.53 -1.04 10.20
CA THR A 23 -18.66 -0.32 10.83
C THR A 23 -18.65 -0.49 12.35
N GLU A 24 -18.48 -1.71 12.85
CA GLU A 24 -18.44 -2.01 14.30
C GLU A 24 -17.27 -1.33 15.00
N LEU A 25 -16.14 -1.19 14.28
CA LEU A 25 -14.95 -0.53 14.79
C LEU A 25 -14.90 0.97 14.44
N ASN A 26 -15.98 1.56 13.90
CA ASN A 26 -16.05 2.95 13.47
C ASN A 26 -14.82 3.38 12.66
N LEU A 27 -14.45 2.56 11.66
CA LEU A 27 -13.42 2.86 10.69
C LEU A 27 -14.00 3.64 9.52
N ASP A 28 -13.19 4.49 8.92
CA ASP A 28 -13.59 5.34 7.80
C ASP A 28 -13.56 4.60 6.45
N PHE A 29 -12.72 3.58 6.33
CA PHE A 29 -12.53 2.89 5.06
C PHE A 29 -12.10 1.42 5.20
N LEU A 30 -12.26 0.69 4.09
CA LEU A 30 -11.76 -0.67 3.91
C LEU A 30 -10.75 -0.66 2.75
N GLU A 31 -9.55 -1.18 3.00
CA GLU A 31 -8.57 -1.45 1.96
C GLU A 31 -8.77 -2.84 1.38
N LEU A 32 -9.18 -2.88 0.12
CA LEU A 32 -9.41 -4.13 -0.61
C LEU A 32 -8.07 -4.64 -1.14
N ASN A 33 -7.63 -5.80 -0.67
CA ASN A 33 -6.41 -6.44 -1.14
C ASN A 33 -6.74 -7.41 -2.28
N ILE A 34 -6.27 -7.10 -3.50
CA ILE A 34 -6.56 -7.88 -4.70
C ILE A 34 -5.78 -9.19 -4.81
N ASN A 35 -4.93 -9.53 -3.82
CA ASN A 35 -4.35 -10.88 -3.72
C ASN A 35 -5.40 -11.94 -3.35
N PHE A 36 -6.49 -11.53 -2.73
CA PHE A 36 -7.57 -12.46 -2.38
C PHE A 36 -8.43 -12.79 -3.59
N PRO A 37 -8.73 -14.07 -3.86
CA PRO A 37 -9.52 -14.47 -5.04
C PRO A 37 -10.87 -13.75 -5.16
N GLN A 38 -11.56 -13.50 -4.02
CA GLN A 38 -12.85 -12.81 -4.00
C GLN A 38 -12.75 -11.29 -4.23
N TYR A 39 -11.54 -10.71 -4.18
CA TYR A 39 -11.28 -9.28 -4.41
C TYR A 39 -10.48 -9.02 -5.69
N LEU A 40 -10.25 -10.04 -6.53
CA LEU A 40 -9.71 -9.81 -7.87
C LEU A 40 -10.58 -8.80 -8.62
N LEU A 41 -9.97 -7.87 -9.34
CA LEU A 41 -10.68 -6.74 -9.98
C LEU A 41 -11.89 -7.17 -10.82
N LYS A 42 -11.81 -8.32 -11.50
CA LYS A 42 -12.88 -8.88 -12.32
C LYS A 42 -14.02 -9.52 -11.51
N GLU A 43 -13.77 -9.87 -10.25
CA GLU A 43 -14.75 -10.48 -9.34
C GLU A 43 -15.50 -9.42 -8.49
N LEU A 44 -15.00 -8.17 -8.48
CA LEU A 44 -15.60 -7.09 -7.72
C LEU A 44 -16.93 -6.63 -8.34
N ASP A 45 -18.01 -6.77 -7.58
CA ASP A 45 -19.31 -6.24 -7.94
C ASP A 45 -19.39 -4.74 -7.60
N VAL A 46 -19.26 -3.90 -8.63
CA VAL A 46 -19.28 -2.44 -8.52
C VAL A 46 -20.56 -1.92 -7.84
N LYS A 47 -21.72 -2.53 -8.15
CA LYS A 47 -22.98 -2.12 -7.54
C LYS A 47 -23.00 -2.42 -6.06
N LYS A 48 -22.59 -3.62 -5.68
CA LYS A 48 -22.51 -4.06 -4.28
C LYS A 48 -21.56 -3.20 -3.47
N LEU A 49 -20.37 -2.89 -4.02
CA LEU A 49 -19.40 -1.99 -3.38
C LEU A 49 -20.01 -0.61 -3.12
N ARG A 50 -20.69 -0.04 -4.10
CA ARG A 50 -21.35 1.25 -3.96
C ARG A 50 -22.47 1.22 -2.92
N ASP A 51 -23.37 0.25 -3.01
CA ASP A 51 -24.49 0.10 -2.07
C ASP A 51 -24.01 -0.03 -0.62
N LEU A 52 -22.92 -0.79 -0.38
CA LEU A 52 -22.32 -0.95 0.94
C LEU A 52 -21.61 0.32 1.42
N SER A 53 -20.85 1.00 0.55
CA SER A 53 -20.23 2.28 0.86
C SER A 53 -21.27 3.32 1.29
N GLU A 54 -22.33 3.50 0.52
CA GLU A 54 -23.41 4.44 0.82
C GLU A 54 -24.15 4.08 2.13
N LYS A 55 -24.48 2.82 2.31
CA LYS A 55 -25.21 2.33 3.49
C LYS A 55 -24.44 2.50 4.79
N HIS A 56 -23.13 2.26 4.77
CA HIS A 56 -22.29 2.23 5.97
C HIS A 56 -21.42 3.49 6.14
N GLY A 57 -21.40 4.38 5.15
CA GLY A 57 -20.63 5.63 5.21
C GLY A 57 -19.13 5.42 5.15
N ILE A 58 -18.66 4.31 4.59
CA ILE A 58 -17.24 4.01 4.41
C ILE A 58 -16.80 4.23 2.95
N PHE A 59 -15.53 4.50 2.73
CA PHE A 59 -14.95 4.47 1.38
C PHE A 59 -13.97 3.30 1.22
N TYR A 60 -13.43 3.13 0.02
CA TYR A 60 -12.46 2.08 -0.27
C TYR A 60 -11.12 2.65 -0.70
N THR A 61 -10.04 1.92 -0.39
CA THR A 61 -8.75 1.98 -1.05
C THR A 61 -8.45 0.61 -1.68
N LEU A 62 -7.48 0.51 -2.56
CA LEU A 62 -7.06 -0.75 -3.15
C LEU A 62 -5.61 -1.03 -2.78
N HIS A 63 -5.34 -2.21 -2.27
CA HIS A 63 -4.00 -2.78 -2.20
C HIS A 63 -3.79 -3.66 -3.43
N LEU A 64 -2.84 -3.28 -4.26
CA LEU A 64 -2.49 -4.01 -5.47
C LEU A 64 -1.72 -5.30 -5.10
N ASP A 65 -1.44 -6.14 -6.10
CA ASP A 65 -0.77 -7.42 -5.91
C ASP A 65 0.61 -7.25 -5.26
N ASP A 66 0.89 -8.00 -4.17
CA ASP A 66 2.13 -7.90 -3.38
C ASP A 66 3.38 -8.23 -4.19
N GLU A 67 3.26 -9.21 -5.11
CA GLU A 67 4.36 -9.70 -5.94
C GLU A 67 4.49 -8.95 -7.27
N MET A 68 3.83 -7.80 -7.40
CA MET A 68 3.76 -7.02 -8.64
C MET A 68 5.15 -6.61 -9.14
N SER A 69 5.48 -7.00 -10.38
CA SER A 69 6.73 -6.68 -11.07
C SER A 69 6.45 -5.95 -12.39
N ILE A 70 6.02 -4.68 -12.29
CA ILE A 70 5.62 -3.85 -13.44
C ILE A 70 6.75 -3.56 -14.43
N ALA A 71 8.00 -3.69 -13.99
CA ALA A 71 9.19 -3.48 -14.80
C ALA A 71 9.95 -4.78 -15.09
N ASP A 72 9.31 -5.94 -14.92
CA ASP A 72 9.92 -7.24 -15.20
C ASP A 72 10.50 -7.29 -16.61
N PHE A 73 11.69 -7.90 -16.75
CA PHE A 73 12.33 -8.04 -18.06
C PHE A 73 11.62 -9.06 -18.96
N ASN A 74 10.83 -9.98 -18.38
CA ASN A 74 9.89 -10.77 -19.13
C ASN A 74 8.67 -9.91 -19.48
N PRO A 75 8.44 -9.58 -20.78
CA PRO A 75 7.37 -8.65 -21.15
C PRO A 75 5.97 -9.19 -20.80
N TYR A 76 5.76 -10.49 -20.84
CA TYR A 76 4.46 -11.09 -20.48
C TYR A 76 4.09 -10.87 -19.02
N ILE A 77 5.09 -10.90 -18.13
CA ILE A 77 4.89 -10.63 -16.70
C ILE A 77 4.63 -9.14 -16.49
N ALA A 78 5.49 -8.28 -17.05
CA ALA A 78 5.35 -6.83 -16.93
C ALA A 78 4.01 -6.34 -17.49
N GLU A 79 3.63 -6.78 -18.70
CA GLU A 79 2.35 -6.42 -19.33
C GLU A 79 1.15 -6.87 -18.51
N GLY A 80 1.19 -8.07 -17.93
CA GLY A 80 0.14 -8.58 -17.05
C GLY A 80 -0.07 -7.69 -15.83
N TYR A 81 0.99 -7.35 -15.12
CA TYR A 81 0.91 -6.48 -13.94
C TYR A 81 0.56 -5.04 -14.31
N CYS A 82 1.15 -4.47 -15.35
CA CYS A 82 0.75 -3.14 -15.83
C CYS A 82 -0.74 -3.09 -16.17
N LYS A 83 -1.26 -4.12 -16.86
CA LYS A 83 -2.68 -4.22 -17.17
C LYS A 83 -3.54 -4.26 -15.90
N THR A 84 -3.12 -5.00 -14.87
CA THR A 84 -3.83 -5.04 -13.59
C THR A 84 -3.93 -3.64 -12.97
N VAL A 85 -2.84 -2.85 -12.97
CA VAL A 85 -2.87 -1.46 -12.48
C VAL A 85 -3.80 -0.60 -13.31
N TYR A 86 -3.77 -0.73 -14.64
CA TYR A 86 -4.63 0.04 -15.52
C TYR A 86 -6.11 -0.28 -15.31
N ASP A 87 -6.45 -1.55 -15.16
CA ASP A 87 -7.82 -1.99 -14.84
C ASP A 87 -8.24 -1.47 -13.45
N ALA A 88 -7.33 -1.44 -12.46
CA ALA A 88 -7.57 -0.87 -11.14
C ALA A 88 -7.84 0.64 -11.19
N ILE A 89 -7.13 1.39 -12.04
CA ILE A 89 -7.40 2.82 -12.27
C ILE A 89 -8.82 3.02 -12.82
N GLU A 90 -9.24 2.26 -13.80
CA GLU A 90 -10.60 2.40 -14.39
C GLU A 90 -11.70 2.02 -13.39
N LEU A 91 -11.49 0.96 -12.60
CA LEU A 91 -12.39 0.60 -11.51
C LEU A 91 -12.46 1.73 -10.47
N SER A 92 -11.31 2.30 -10.12
CA SER A 92 -11.22 3.39 -9.13
C SER A 92 -11.97 4.63 -9.57
N LYS A 93 -11.92 5.00 -10.85
CA LYS A 93 -12.75 6.09 -11.41
C LYS A 93 -14.23 5.80 -11.25
N THR A 94 -14.63 4.56 -11.48
CA THR A 94 -16.06 4.15 -11.40
C THR A 94 -16.59 4.16 -9.97
N LEU A 95 -15.74 3.82 -8.99
CA LEU A 95 -16.11 3.70 -7.57
C LEU A 95 -15.73 4.92 -6.72
N GLY A 96 -15.01 5.89 -7.27
CA GLY A 96 -14.49 7.03 -6.51
C GLY A 96 -13.37 6.65 -5.53
N ILE A 97 -12.65 5.56 -5.80
CA ILE A 97 -11.47 5.16 -5.03
C ILE A 97 -10.32 6.11 -5.35
N ARG A 98 -9.73 6.70 -4.30
CA ARG A 98 -8.70 7.74 -4.47
C ARG A 98 -7.27 7.25 -4.24
N LYS A 99 -7.10 6.07 -3.65
CA LYS A 99 -5.76 5.54 -3.34
C LYS A 99 -5.63 4.09 -3.78
N LEU A 100 -4.54 3.83 -4.47
CA LEU A 100 -4.06 2.50 -4.84
C LEU A 100 -2.70 2.33 -4.19
N ASN A 101 -2.55 1.33 -3.34
CA ASN A 101 -1.26 0.99 -2.71
C ASN A 101 -0.52 -0.04 -3.56
N MET A 102 0.77 0.12 -3.77
CA MET A 102 1.59 -0.82 -4.53
C MET A 102 2.97 -1.03 -3.93
N HIS A 103 3.44 -2.26 -3.98
CA HIS A 103 4.81 -2.60 -3.66
C HIS A 103 5.77 -2.34 -4.83
N MET A 104 7.05 -2.18 -4.50
CA MET A 104 8.13 -2.12 -5.50
C MET A 104 8.94 -3.41 -5.49
N SER A 105 8.75 -4.23 -6.53
CA SER A 105 9.54 -5.46 -6.70
C SER A 105 11.04 -5.18 -6.77
N ARG A 106 11.84 -6.03 -6.13
CA ARG A 106 13.30 -6.07 -6.32
C ARG A 106 13.72 -6.79 -7.60
N GLY A 107 12.77 -7.44 -8.27
CA GLY A 107 13.00 -8.26 -9.45
C GLY A 107 13.78 -9.54 -9.15
N ALA A 108 14.11 -10.25 -10.22
CA ALA A 108 14.93 -11.45 -10.12
C ALA A 108 16.35 -11.13 -9.65
N LYS A 109 16.96 -12.11 -8.97
CA LYS A 109 18.33 -11.99 -8.44
C LYS A 109 19.18 -13.17 -8.87
N TYR A 110 20.48 -12.93 -8.99
CA TYR A 110 21.51 -13.94 -9.24
C TYR A 110 22.42 -14.02 -8.02
N THR A 111 22.52 -15.19 -7.42
CA THR A 111 23.33 -15.41 -6.22
C THR A 111 24.69 -15.94 -6.61
N LEU A 112 25.72 -15.13 -6.38
CA LEU A 112 27.13 -15.50 -6.47
C LEU A 112 27.62 -16.03 -5.12
N PRO A 113 28.78 -16.68 -5.04
CA PRO A 113 29.35 -17.19 -3.76
C PRO A 113 29.56 -16.09 -2.72
N ASP A 114 29.83 -14.85 -3.15
CA ASP A 114 30.25 -13.71 -2.33
C ASP A 114 29.18 -12.59 -2.26
N ARG A 115 28.21 -12.57 -3.16
CA ARG A 115 27.20 -11.52 -3.21
C ARG A 115 25.94 -11.93 -3.97
N VAL A 116 24.89 -11.14 -3.78
CA VAL A 116 23.65 -11.18 -4.58
C VAL A 116 23.65 -10.00 -5.56
N ILE A 117 23.26 -10.24 -6.81
CA ILE A 117 23.07 -9.22 -7.84
C ILE A 117 21.59 -9.20 -8.20
N TYR A 118 20.93 -8.06 -8.06
CA TYR A 118 19.58 -7.85 -8.57
C TYR A 118 19.64 -7.46 -10.04
N PHE A 119 18.82 -8.07 -10.88
CA PHE A 119 18.83 -7.76 -12.31
C PHE A 119 18.42 -6.32 -12.60
N PHE A 120 17.50 -5.75 -11.82
CA PHE A 120 17.11 -4.35 -11.96
C PHE A 120 18.28 -3.39 -11.64
N GLU A 121 19.16 -3.75 -10.72
CA GLU A 121 20.41 -3.02 -10.46
C GLU A 121 21.41 -3.16 -11.61
N ALA A 122 21.65 -4.41 -12.05
CA ALA A 122 22.60 -4.70 -13.11
C ALA A 122 22.23 -4.10 -14.47
N TYR A 123 20.93 -3.96 -14.73
CA TYR A 123 20.36 -3.37 -15.95
C TYR A 123 19.50 -2.14 -15.63
N GLU A 124 20.06 -1.25 -14.78
CA GLU A 124 19.34 -0.10 -14.21
C GLU A 124 18.73 0.80 -15.28
N LYS A 125 19.43 1.00 -16.40
CA LYS A 125 18.94 1.85 -17.50
C LYS A 125 17.62 1.32 -18.07
N GLU A 126 17.60 0.06 -18.45
CA GLU A 126 16.41 -0.62 -18.99
C GLU A 126 15.28 -0.69 -17.97
N TYR A 127 15.62 -0.91 -16.70
CA TYR A 127 14.66 -0.88 -15.61
C TYR A 127 14.00 0.49 -15.48
N LEU A 128 14.77 1.58 -15.43
CA LEU A 128 14.24 2.93 -15.29
C LEU A 128 13.47 3.39 -16.54
N GLU A 129 13.83 2.92 -17.74
CA GLU A 129 13.04 3.16 -18.97
C GLU A 129 11.65 2.55 -18.86
N ARG A 130 11.51 1.33 -18.31
CA ARG A 130 10.22 0.68 -18.07
C ARG A 130 9.39 1.39 -16.99
N ILE A 131 10.03 1.81 -15.90
CA ILE A 131 9.38 2.62 -14.85
C ILE A 131 8.85 3.94 -15.43
N ARG A 132 9.61 4.60 -16.30
CA ARG A 132 9.17 5.84 -16.97
C ARG A 132 7.94 5.59 -17.84
N ALA A 133 7.96 4.55 -18.66
CA ALA A 133 6.85 4.21 -19.53
C ALA A 133 5.57 3.88 -18.70
N PHE A 134 5.72 3.14 -17.61
CA PHE A 134 4.62 2.86 -16.68
C PHE A 134 4.06 4.13 -16.06
N ARG A 135 4.93 5.02 -15.54
CA ARG A 135 4.53 6.32 -14.98
C ARG A 135 3.72 7.14 -15.99
N GLU A 136 4.22 7.27 -17.23
CA GLU A 136 3.58 8.06 -18.28
C GLU A 136 2.19 7.51 -18.63
N GLU A 137 2.06 6.19 -18.74
CA GLU A 137 0.76 5.56 -19.04
C GLU A 137 -0.22 5.70 -17.86
N CYS A 138 0.22 5.51 -16.61
CA CYS A 138 -0.62 5.76 -15.42
C CYS A 138 -1.08 7.22 -15.36
N THR A 139 -0.16 8.17 -15.59
CA THR A 139 -0.48 9.60 -15.59
C THR A 139 -1.54 9.92 -16.64
N LYS A 140 -1.38 9.41 -17.84
CA LYS A 140 -2.34 9.58 -18.92
C LYS A 140 -3.70 8.97 -18.60
N ARG A 141 -3.72 7.75 -18.03
CA ARG A 141 -4.96 7.07 -17.69
C ARG A 141 -5.69 7.74 -16.55
N ILE A 142 -5.01 8.15 -15.51
CA ILE A 142 -5.62 8.87 -14.38
C ILE A 142 -6.18 10.21 -14.86
N GLY A 143 -5.43 10.96 -15.67
CA GLY A 143 -5.85 12.28 -16.16
C GLY A 143 -6.19 13.21 -15.00
N ASP A 144 -7.38 13.80 -15.03
CA ASP A 144 -7.87 14.75 -14.00
C ASP A 144 -8.59 14.06 -12.83
N ALA A 145 -8.60 12.72 -12.77
CA ALA A 145 -9.23 12.00 -11.67
C ALA A 145 -8.40 12.14 -10.37
N ASP A 146 -9.08 12.28 -9.24
CA ASP A 146 -8.45 12.36 -7.91
C ASP A 146 -8.02 10.97 -7.42
N ILE A 147 -7.02 10.39 -8.12
CA ILE A 147 -6.45 9.07 -7.82
C ILE A 147 -4.95 9.21 -7.64
N THR A 148 -4.43 8.64 -6.56
CA THR A 148 -2.99 8.55 -6.28
C THR A 148 -2.57 7.09 -6.15
N ILE A 149 -1.53 6.70 -6.88
CA ILE A 149 -0.84 5.42 -6.70
C ILE A 149 0.27 5.64 -5.67
N CYS A 150 0.13 5.04 -4.51
CA CYS A 150 1.06 5.17 -3.40
C CYS A 150 2.05 3.99 -3.42
N VAL A 151 3.34 4.30 -3.49
CA VAL A 151 4.41 3.28 -3.45
C VAL A 151 4.76 3.02 -1.99
N GLU A 152 4.72 1.76 -1.59
CA GLU A 152 4.96 1.31 -0.23
C GLU A 152 6.37 0.76 -0.06
N ASN A 153 6.99 1.06 1.09
CA ASN A 153 8.19 0.40 1.55
C ASN A 153 7.87 -0.97 2.17
N THR A 154 8.56 -2.01 1.72
CA THR A 154 8.33 -3.38 2.20
C THR A 154 9.54 -3.98 2.91
N ALA A 155 10.68 -4.07 2.26
CA ALA A 155 11.87 -4.71 2.80
C ALA A 155 13.12 -3.79 2.81
N GLY A 156 12.90 -2.49 2.75
CA GLY A 156 13.92 -1.45 2.55
C GLY A 156 14.17 -1.20 1.05
N PHE A 157 14.04 0.05 0.62
CA PHE A 157 14.34 0.45 -0.75
C PHE A 157 15.85 0.39 -1.02
N LEU A 158 16.25 -0.46 -1.93
CA LEU A 158 17.62 -0.46 -2.44
C LEU A 158 17.87 0.78 -3.33
N PRO A 159 19.14 1.20 -3.55
CA PRO A 159 19.44 2.42 -4.28
C PRO A 159 18.77 2.53 -5.66
N PHE A 160 18.68 1.44 -6.41
CA PHE A 160 18.00 1.42 -7.71
C PHE A 160 16.48 1.56 -7.57
N GLN A 161 15.88 1.04 -6.47
CA GLN A 161 14.47 1.24 -6.17
C GLN A 161 14.19 2.69 -5.75
N GLN A 162 15.05 3.32 -4.94
CA GLN A 162 14.92 4.75 -4.60
C GLN A 162 14.88 5.62 -5.85
N LYS A 163 15.79 5.40 -6.81
CA LYS A 163 15.77 6.10 -8.12
C LYS A 163 14.46 5.86 -8.89
N ALA A 164 13.94 4.63 -8.85
CA ALA A 164 12.67 4.32 -9.50
C ALA A 164 11.49 5.01 -8.82
N VAL A 165 11.46 5.05 -7.49
CA VAL A 165 10.45 5.78 -6.73
C VAL A 165 10.53 7.28 -7.02
N GLU A 166 11.73 7.89 -6.98
CA GLU A 166 11.93 9.30 -7.36
C GLU A 166 11.40 9.58 -8.77
N LEU A 167 11.69 8.68 -9.72
CA LEU A 167 11.19 8.80 -11.10
C LEU A 167 9.66 8.72 -11.16
N LEU A 168 9.00 7.87 -10.37
CA LEU A 168 7.54 7.83 -10.28
C LEU A 168 6.99 9.13 -9.67
N LEU A 169 7.62 9.64 -8.62
CA LEU A 169 7.21 10.88 -7.93
C LEU A 169 7.36 12.15 -8.78
N GLU A 170 8.04 12.13 -9.93
CA GLU A 170 7.99 13.24 -10.89
C GLU A 170 6.57 13.50 -11.41
N SER A 171 5.67 12.50 -11.36
CA SER A 171 4.26 12.70 -11.71
C SER A 171 3.39 12.90 -10.46
N PRO A 172 2.44 13.85 -10.48
CA PRO A 172 1.57 14.13 -9.34
C PRO A 172 0.62 12.98 -8.97
N VAL A 173 0.40 12.02 -9.89
CA VAL A 173 -0.46 10.87 -9.65
C VAL A 173 0.20 9.78 -8.81
N PHE A 174 1.49 9.91 -8.50
CA PHE A 174 2.20 9.00 -7.60
C PHE A 174 2.46 9.66 -6.24
N GLY A 175 2.38 8.88 -5.19
CA GLY A 175 2.69 9.25 -3.82
C GLY A 175 3.39 8.11 -3.11
N LEU A 176 3.48 8.22 -1.79
CA LEU A 176 4.09 7.22 -0.93
C LEU A 176 3.10 6.70 0.10
N THR A 177 3.21 5.42 0.40
CA THR A 177 2.73 4.79 1.63
C THR A 177 3.92 4.55 2.53
N PHE A 178 3.81 4.94 3.80
CA PHE A 178 4.80 4.59 4.80
C PHE A 178 4.28 3.45 5.67
N ASP A 179 4.83 2.26 5.47
CA ASP A 179 4.68 1.15 6.40
C ASP A 179 5.76 1.23 7.47
N ILE A 180 5.33 1.53 8.70
CA ILE A 180 6.23 1.75 9.83
C ILE A 180 6.83 0.46 10.38
N GLY A 181 6.12 -0.64 10.29
CA GLY A 181 6.59 -1.93 10.75
C GLY A 181 7.59 -2.56 9.77
N HIS A 182 7.32 -2.48 8.48
CA HIS A 182 8.28 -2.89 7.45
C HIS A 182 9.57 -2.07 7.52
N ASN A 183 9.47 -0.75 7.81
CA ASN A 183 10.64 0.08 8.04
C ASN A 183 11.49 -0.45 9.21
N TYR A 184 10.87 -0.71 10.36
CA TYR A 184 11.56 -1.29 11.51
C TYR A 184 12.19 -2.66 11.17
N CYS A 185 11.45 -3.53 10.49
CA CYS A 185 11.95 -4.85 10.10
C CYS A 185 13.12 -4.79 9.11
N SER A 186 13.19 -3.74 8.29
CA SER A 186 14.32 -3.49 7.38
C SER A 186 15.52 -2.80 8.07
N GLY A 187 15.40 -2.42 9.34
CA GLY A 187 16.42 -1.71 10.10
C GLY A 187 16.40 -0.20 9.86
N ASP A 188 15.21 0.36 9.75
CA ASP A 188 14.92 1.79 9.57
C ASP A 188 15.54 2.38 8.29
N MET A 189 15.66 1.56 7.24
CA MET A 189 16.32 1.95 6.00
C MET A 189 15.54 3.01 5.19
N ASP A 190 14.21 3.06 5.36
CA ASP A 190 13.34 3.82 4.49
C ASP A 190 12.90 5.16 5.06
N GLU A 191 12.90 5.34 6.38
CA GLU A 191 12.35 6.53 7.03
C GLU A 191 12.98 7.83 6.50
N ALA A 192 14.31 7.89 6.42
CA ALA A 192 15.00 9.09 5.93
C ALA A 192 14.62 9.42 4.48
N PHE A 193 14.52 8.41 3.62
CA PHE A 193 14.11 8.57 2.24
C PHE A 193 12.65 9.04 2.12
N ILE A 194 11.74 8.38 2.82
CA ILE A 194 10.31 8.72 2.80
C ILE A 194 10.07 10.13 3.34
N LEU A 195 10.70 10.49 4.45
CA LEU A 195 10.56 11.82 5.05
C LEU A 195 11.19 12.95 4.21
N SER A 196 12.20 12.64 3.39
CA SER A 196 12.70 13.61 2.40
C SER A 196 11.68 13.95 1.32
N HIS A 197 10.66 13.10 1.13
CA HIS A 197 9.55 13.25 0.18
C HIS A 197 8.18 13.38 0.89
N LYS A 198 8.14 13.92 2.11
CA LYS A 198 6.95 13.98 2.95
C LYS A 198 5.74 14.69 2.32
N ASP A 199 5.97 15.61 1.40
CA ASP A 199 4.93 16.28 0.61
C ASP A 199 4.18 15.30 -0.33
N ARG A 200 4.81 14.19 -0.65
CA ARG A 200 4.27 13.10 -1.47
C ARG A 200 3.73 11.94 -0.64
N LEU A 201 3.88 11.96 0.68
CA LEU A 201 3.34 10.95 1.59
C LEU A 201 1.82 11.13 1.71
N LYS A 202 1.05 10.09 1.42
CA LYS A 202 -0.42 10.13 1.33
C LYS A 202 -1.12 9.07 2.16
N HIS A 203 -0.38 8.03 2.54
CA HIS A 203 -0.94 6.86 3.19
C HIS A 203 0.04 6.27 4.18
N PHE A 204 -0.48 5.59 5.20
CA PHE A 204 0.30 4.84 6.17
C PHE A 204 -0.28 3.44 6.32
N HIS A 205 0.62 2.47 6.47
CA HIS A 205 0.31 1.18 7.07
C HIS A 205 0.88 1.16 8.48
N ILE A 206 0.02 0.93 9.46
CA ILE A 206 0.33 1.04 10.88
C ILE A 206 0.12 -0.31 11.56
N HIS A 207 1.18 -0.86 12.05
CA HIS A 207 1.18 -2.05 12.91
C HIS A 207 2.38 -2.00 13.84
N ASP A 208 2.33 -2.71 14.95
CA ASP A 208 3.46 -2.78 15.86
C ASP A 208 4.42 -3.92 15.48
N CYS A 209 5.61 -3.88 16.05
CA CYS A 209 6.64 -4.89 15.86
C CYS A 209 7.22 -5.31 17.21
N VAL A 210 7.72 -6.53 17.27
CA VAL A 210 8.48 -7.02 18.43
C VAL A 210 9.91 -7.36 18.01
N GLU A 211 10.79 -7.49 18.99
CA GLU A 211 12.16 -7.93 18.76
C GLU A 211 12.23 -9.19 17.89
N GLY A 212 13.25 -9.31 17.05
CA GLY A 212 13.39 -10.39 16.08
C GLY A 212 12.62 -10.14 14.77
N LYS A 213 12.25 -8.88 14.49
CA LYS A 213 11.64 -8.43 13.23
C LYS A 213 10.33 -9.14 12.90
N LYS A 214 9.48 -9.30 13.90
CA LYS A 214 8.11 -9.80 13.73
C LYS A 214 7.15 -8.64 13.69
N ASP A 215 6.56 -8.42 12.57
CA ASP A 215 5.63 -7.35 12.21
C ASP A 215 4.15 -7.71 12.42
N HIS A 216 3.27 -6.83 11.96
CA HIS A 216 1.81 -6.96 11.99
C HIS A 216 1.24 -7.29 13.38
N ARG A 217 1.89 -6.75 14.43
CA ARG A 217 1.46 -6.95 15.82
C ARG A 217 0.39 -5.93 16.22
N THR A 218 -0.40 -6.30 17.21
CA THR A 218 -1.37 -5.40 17.85
C THR A 218 -0.67 -4.15 18.35
N LEU A 219 -1.23 -2.97 18.07
CA LEU A 219 -0.66 -1.69 18.49
C LEU A 219 -0.54 -1.60 20.01
N GLY A 220 0.58 -1.05 20.47
CA GLY A 220 0.91 -0.91 21.88
C GLY A 220 1.40 -2.19 22.55
N THR A 221 1.64 -3.27 21.80
CA THR A 221 2.20 -4.52 22.32
C THR A 221 3.65 -4.77 21.93
N GLY A 222 4.20 -3.89 21.10
CA GLY A 222 5.54 -4.00 20.55
C GLY A 222 6.46 -2.87 21.00
N VAL A 223 7.40 -2.53 20.13
CA VAL A 223 8.52 -1.61 20.43
C VAL A 223 8.46 -0.29 19.67
N LEU A 224 7.50 -0.12 18.74
CA LEU A 224 7.44 1.07 17.91
C LEU A 224 6.81 2.26 18.65
N ASP A 225 7.34 3.45 18.40
CA ASP A 225 6.68 4.70 18.77
C ASP A 225 5.54 5.03 17.78
N VAL A 226 4.48 4.21 17.85
CA VAL A 226 3.31 4.33 16.97
C VAL A 226 2.67 5.71 17.07
N LYS A 227 2.66 6.33 18.27
CA LYS A 227 2.06 7.67 18.48
C LYS A 227 2.75 8.74 17.65
N ARG A 228 4.07 8.69 17.54
CA ARG A 228 4.84 9.60 16.68
C ARG A 228 4.37 9.50 15.22
N TYR A 229 4.18 8.30 14.70
CA TYR A 229 3.74 8.10 13.32
C TYR A 229 2.28 8.48 13.08
N LEU A 230 1.40 8.24 14.06
CA LEU A 230 0.02 8.71 13.99
C LEU A 230 -0.05 10.24 13.96
N ALA A 231 0.74 10.93 14.80
CA ALA A 231 0.83 12.38 14.78
C ALA A 231 1.35 12.91 13.44
N LEU A 232 2.37 12.27 12.87
CA LEU A 232 2.89 12.61 11.53
C LEU A 232 1.83 12.40 10.44
N ALA A 233 1.12 11.29 10.48
CA ALA A 233 0.06 11.00 9.52
C ALA A 233 -1.07 12.04 9.57
N GLU A 234 -1.45 12.50 10.78
CA GLU A 234 -2.43 13.56 10.96
C GLU A 234 -1.92 14.92 10.48
N GLU A 235 -0.68 15.30 10.83
CA GLU A 235 -0.04 16.54 10.36
C GLU A 235 -0.04 16.65 8.83
N LEU A 236 0.25 15.55 8.14
CA LEU A 236 0.34 15.49 6.69
C LEU A 236 -1.02 15.27 5.99
N GLY A 237 -2.11 15.08 6.75
CA GLY A 237 -3.44 14.81 6.19
C GLY A 237 -3.53 13.46 5.47
N CYS A 238 -2.75 12.49 5.89
CA CYS A 238 -2.74 11.13 5.35
C CYS A 238 -3.96 10.32 5.82
N THR A 239 -4.13 9.12 5.27
CA THR A 239 -4.98 8.06 5.81
C THR A 239 -4.11 6.96 6.39
N ALA A 240 -4.62 6.16 7.32
CA ALA A 240 -3.87 5.09 7.97
C ALA A 240 -4.67 3.78 7.98
N VAL A 241 -4.11 2.72 7.42
CA VAL A 241 -4.59 1.35 7.59
C VAL A 241 -3.98 0.78 8.87
N VAL A 242 -4.81 0.26 9.76
CA VAL A 242 -4.33 -0.54 10.90
C VAL A 242 -4.14 -1.97 10.43
N GLU A 243 -2.91 -2.28 10.01
CA GLU A 243 -2.60 -3.50 9.28
C GLU A 243 -2.24 -4.66 10.21
N THR A 244 -3.25 -5.23 10.82
CA THR A 244 -3.13 -6.48 11.58
C THR A 244 -3.68 -7.66 10.78
N LYS A 245 -3.34 -8.87 11.18
CA LYS A 245 -3.72 -10.09 10.42
C LYS A 245 -4.95 -10.81 10.96
N THR A 246 -5.56 -10.30 12.06
CA THR A 246 -6.80 -10.84 12.65
C THR A 246 -7.74 -9.73 13.10
N VAL A 247 -9.03 -10.00 13.06
CA VAL A 247 -10.08 -9.06 13.51
C VAL A 247 -9.92 -8.73 15.01
N GLU A 248 -9.53 -9.71 15.83
CA GLU A 248 -9.29 -9.46 17.26
C GLU A 248 -8.11 -8.51 17.49
N SER A 249 -7.00 -8.69 16.76
CA SER A 249 -5.84 -7.80 16.83
C SER A 249 -6.18 -6.38 16.34
N LEU A 250 -6.99 -6.26 15.29
CA LEU A 250 -7.51 -4.97 14.79
C LEU A 250 -8.33 -4.27 15.87
N LYS A 251 -9.27 -4.98 16.51
CA LYS A 251 -10.11 -4.43 17.58
C LYS A 251 -9.27 -3.92 18.76
N GLN A 252 -8.33 -4.72 19.23
CA GLN A 252 -7.43 -4.32 20.33
C GLN A 252 -6.59 -3.10 19.94
N SER A 253 -6.12 -3.03 18.69
CA SER A 253 -5.36 -1.89 18.16
C SER A 253 -6.21 -0.61 18.12
N MET A 254 -7.46 -0.70 17.68
CA MET A 254 -8.37 0.44 17.67
C MET A 254 -8.75 0.90 19.08
N ASP A 255 -8.91 -0.03 20.01
CA ASP A 255 -9.13 0.30 21.43
C ASP A 255 -7.91 1.02 22.03
N TRP A 256 -6.70 0.60 21.65
CA TRP A 256 -5.46 1.26 22.08
C TRP A 256 -5.37 2.69 21.52
N ILE A 257 -5.63 2.90 20.23
CA ILE A 257 -5.65 4.24 19.62
C ILE A 257 -6.62 5.17 20.36
N ARG A 258 -7.82 4.69 20.71
CA ARG A 258 -8.87 5.51 21.35
C ARG A 258 -8.63 5.86 22.80
N ARG A 259 -7.86 5.04 23.53
CA ARG A 259 -7.54 5.31 24.94
C ARG A 259 -6.49 6.42 25.09
N ASP A 260 -5.69 6.59 24.07
CA ASP A 260 -4.49 7.43 24.09
C ASP A 260 -4.63 8.69 23.20
N ALA A 261 -5.77 8.83 22.49
CA ALA A 261 -6.17 10.03 21.77
C ALA A 261 -6.94 10.96 22.71
#